data_561ca36c7aeb3835bac2a18011367d47
#
_entry.id   561ca36c7aeb3835bac2a18011367d47
#
_cell.length_a   1.000
_cell.length_b   1.000
_cell.length_c   1.000
_cell.angle_alpha   90.00
_cell.angle_beta   90.00
_cell.angle_gamma   90.00
#
_symmetry.space_group_name_H-M   'P 1'
#
loop_
_entity.id
_entity.type
_entity.pdbx_description
1 polymer ?
#
loop_
_entity_poly.entity_id
_entity_poly.type
_entity_poly.pdbx_seq_one_letter_code
_entity_poly.pdbx_strand_id
1 'polypeptide(L)'
;MAYLLGTDEAGYGPNFGPLLISATLWETPDDVGGEELFGHLGHVIASTLHDAGSRIVMADSKAIYSPDRGLKHLERGLWASLGQLGHRPKTWRDVWAAVAPEALAAMPNMPWYVDYDAPAPSACNVAELDPLAESLQAGLAAAGVRLLAVRSRVVFAEEFNRLVEQNGSKGLMLSRETLALAASLINGLPSGKIASVCDKHGGRNRYGQLLSEQFSDWLVEVYDEGSQRSVYRFGPPERRIEFCFRARAESCLPVALASMASKYLRELAMQAFNRFWLARVPHLQPTAGYPQDARRFRADIAETQKRLRIDDGILWRMK
;
A
#
# COMPACT_ATOMS: atom_id res chain seq x y z
N MET A 1 18.27 17.02 8.20
CA MET A 1 16.98 16.48 7.69
C MET A 1 17.02 14.97 7.78
N ALA A 2 15.96 14.35 8.27
CA ALA A 2 15.80 12.92 8.34
C ALA A 2 14.72 12.45 7.33
N TYR A 3 14.75 11.18 7.00
CA TYR A 3 13.75 10.56 6.13
C TYR A 3 13.03 9.46 6.90
N LEU A 4 11.69 9.47 6.78
CA LEU A 4 10.84 8.44 7.34
C LEU A 4 10.18 7.67 6.20
N LEU A 5 10.28 6.35 6.23
CA LEU A 5 9.62 5.46 5.29
C LEU A 5 8.66 4.54 6.05
N GLY A 6 7.44 4.40 5.54
CA GLY A 6 6.46 3.43 6.07
C GLY A 6 5.98 2.49 4.99
N THR A 7 5.83 1.20 5.30
CA THR A 7 5.27 0.20 4.39
C THR A 7 4.14 -0.58 5.02
N ASP A 8 3.14 -0.91 4.20
CA ASP A 8 2.04 -1.82 4.57
C ASP A 8 1.49 -2.52 3.31
N GLU A 9 0.76 -3.62 3.49
CA GLU A 9 0.18 -4.37 2.40
C GLU A 9 -1.33 -4.58 2.54
N ALA A 10 -1.98 -4.83 1.40
CA ALA A 10 -3.37 -5.29 1.33
C ALA A 10 -3.50 -6.47 0.37
N GLY A 11 -4.33 -7.43 0.76
CA GLY A 11 -4.59 -8.57 -0.11
C GLY A 11 -3.61 -9.73 0.04
N TYR A 12 -2.94 -9.90 1.18
CA TYR A 12 -2.06 -11.04 1.45
C TYR A 12 -2.82 -12.39 1.51
N GLY A 13 -3.99 -12.42 2.14
CA GLY A 13 -4.79 -13.63 2.35
C GLY A 13 -5.71 -14.08 1.21
N PRO A 14 -6.31 -13.19 0.40
CA PRO A 14 -7.25 -13.55 -0.66
C PRO A 14 -6.66 -14.40 -1.79
N ASN A 15 -7.52 -15.17 -2.47
CA ASN A 15 -7.20 -15.93 -3.69
C ASN A 15 -7.49 -15.13 -4.97
N PHE A 16 -8.43 -14.16 -4.94
CA PHE A 16 -8.70 -13.25 -6.05
C PHE A 16 -8.15 -11.85 -5.81
N GLY A 17 -7.82 -11.17 -6.90
CA GLY A 17 -7.27 -9.84 -6.91
C GLY A 17 -5.79 -9.77 -6.57
N PRO A 18 -5.15 -8.61 -6.77
CA PRO A 18 -3.72 -8.44 -6.55
C PRO A 18 -3.34 -8.42 -5.06
N LEU A 19 -2.08 -8.71 -4.78
CA LEU A 19 -1.39 -8.26 -3.58
C LEU A 19 -0.86 -6.85 -3.85
N LEU A 20 -1.14 -5.92 -2.97
CA LEU A 20 -0.67 -4.54 -2.99
C LEU A 20 0.30 -4.34 -1.83
N ILE A 21 1.47 -3.80 -2.11
CA ILE A 21 2.44 -3.37 -1.11
C ILE A 21 2.70 -1.90 -1.37
N SER A 22 2.42 -1.04 -0.41
CA SER A 22 2.65 0.39 -0.56
C SER A 22 3.75 0.88 0.37
N ALA A 23 4.45 1.91 -0.07
CA ALA A 23 5.42 2.63 0.71
C ALA A 23 5.17 4.13 0.61
N THR A 24 5.34 4.85 1.71
CA THR A 24 5.34 6.30 1.75
C THR A 24 6.66 6.82 2.28
N LEU A 25 7.17 7.87 1.67
CA LEU A 25 8.45 8.47 2.03
C LEU A 25 8.24 9.94 2.40
N TRP A 26 8.80 10.33 3.54
CA TRP A 26 8.66 11.64 4.12
C TRP A 26 10.04 12.22 4.47
N GLU A 27 10.19 13.52 4.31
CA GLU A 27 11.32 14.29 4.83
C GLU A 27 10.85 15.07 6.07
N THR A 28 11.63 15.02 7.15
CA THR A 28 11.28 15.63 8.44
C THR A 28 12.47 16.37 9.04
N PRO A 29 12.26 17.27 10.01
CA PRO A 29 13.32 17.70 10.90
C PRO A 29 14.04 16.51 11.57
N ASP A 30 15.31 16.68 11.96
CA ASP A 30 16.15 15.59 12.46
C ASP A 30 15.67 14.97 13.78
N ASP A 31 14.89 15.68 14.55
CA ASP A 31 14.33 15.31 15.85
C ASP A 31 12.93 14.72 15.79
N VAL A 32 12.33 14.61 14.59
CA VAL A 32 10.98 14.08 14.39
C VAL A 32 11.02 12.65 13.90
N GLY A 33 10.65 11.71 14.76
CA GLY A 33 10.48 10.30 14.41
C GLY A 33 9.08 9.96 13.86
N GLY A 34 8.93 8.72 13.39
CA GLY A 34 7.66 8.29 12.78
C GLY A 34 6.47 8.24 13.72
N GLU A 35 6.69 8.05 15.02
CA GLU A 35 5.62 8.06 16.04
C GLU A 35 5.20 9.48 16.41
N GLU A 36 6.15 10.39 16.48
CA GLU A 36 5.93 11.79 16.81
C GLU A 36 5.24 12.56 15.67
N LEU A 37 5.33 12.06 14.43
CA LEU A 37 4.81 12.75 13.25
C LEU A 37 3.30 13.01 13.32
N PHE A 38 2.52 12.11 13.93
CA PHE A 38 1.10 12.38 14.20
C PHE A 38 0.90 13.56 15.15
N GLY A 39 1.74 13.69 16.16
CA GLY A 39 1.69 14.83 17.10
C GLY A 39 2.04 16.16 16.41
N HIS A 40 3.10 16.17 15.61
CA HIS A 40 3.53 17.33 14.84
C HIS A 40 2.48 17.83 13.83
N LEU A 41 1.73 16.91 13.22
CA LEU A 41 0.68 17.18 12.24
C LEU A 41 -0.73 17.11 12.83
N GLY A 42 -0.86 17.04 14.15
CA GLY A 42 -2.15 16.85 14.84
C GLY A 42 -3.18 17.98 14.63
N HIS A 43 -2.75 19.13 14.11
CA HIS A 43 -3.63 20.22 13.72
C HIS A 43 -4.32 20.01 12.35
N VAL A 44 -3.79 19.14 11.46
CA VAL A 44 -4.37 18.84 10.13
C VAL A 44 -4.68 17.37 9.93
N ILE A 45 -4.03 16.45 10.66
CA ILE A 45 -4.22 15.02 10.56
C ILE A 45 -4.76 14.46 11.88
N ALA A 46 -5.71 13.54 11.81
CA ALA A 46 -6.19 12.74 12.93
C ALA A 46 -5.89 11.27 12.70
N SER A 47 -5.50 10.55 13.75
CA SER A 47 -5.23 9.10 13.72
C SER A 47 -6.46 8.24 13.91
N THR A 48 -7.62 8.83 14.23
CA THR A 48 -8.89 8.11 14.42
C THR A 48 -10.07 8.88 13.82
N LEU A 49 -11.15 8.17 13.48
CA LEU A 49 -12.40 8.79 13.04
C LEU A 49 -13.08 9.58 14.16
N HIS A 50 -12.92 9.15 15.42
CA HIS A 50 -13.50 9.80 16.57
C HIS A 50 -12.96 11.22 16.76
N ASP A 51 -11.67 11.37 16.60
CA ASP A 51 -10.98 12.63 16.83
C ASP A 51 -10.88 13.51 15.56
N ALA A 52 -11.51 13.08 14.46
CA ALA A 52 -11.32 13.69 13.16
C ALA A 52 -11.68 15.20 13.14
N GLY A 53 -12.86 15.58 13.60
CA GLY A 53 -13.36 16.93 13.39
C GLY A 53 -13.31 17.31 11.90
N SER A 54 -12.68 18.43 11.58
CA SER A 54 -12.42 18.85 10.20
C SER A 54 -11.12 18.29 9.59
N ARG A 55 -10.30 17.58 10.38
CA ARG A 55 -8.99 17.06 9.99
C ARG A 55 -9.11 15.89 9.03
N ILE A 56 -8.01 15.63 8.32
CA ILE A 56 -7.84 14.46 7.47
C ILE A 56 -7.54 13.24 8.35
N VAL A 57 -8.34 12.18 8.24
CA VAL A 57 -8.02 10.94 8.94
C VAL A 57 -7.00 10.15 8.15
N MET A 58 -5.87 9.83 8.78
CA MET A 58 -4.88 8.88 8.28
C MET A 58 -4.67 7.80 9.36
N ALA A 59 -5.07 6.58 9.08
CA ALA A 59 -5.09 5.49 10.06
C ALA A 59 -4.99 4.12 9.36
N ASP A 60 -4.84 3.05 10.14
CA ASP A 60 -5.03 1.68 9.62
C ASP A 60 -6.31 1.61 8.77
N SER A 61 -6.15 1.15 7.56
CA SER A 61 -7.25 1.03 6.60
C SER A 61 -8.44 0.21 7.15
N LYS A 62 -8.20 -0.78 8.00
CA LYS A 62 -9.24 -1.59 8.66
C LYS A 62 -10.08 -0.79 9.67
N ALA A 63 -9.50 0.27 10.24
CA ALA A 63 -10.22 1.15 11.18
C ALA A 63 -11.15 2.15 10.46
N ILE A 64 -10.80 2.56 9.24
CA ILE A 64 -11.51 3.63 8.52
C ILE A 64 -12.32 3.14 7.32
N TYR A 65 -12.14 1.90 6.88
CA TYR A 65 -12.86 1.27 5.79
C TYR A 65 -13.66 0.06 6.27
N SER A 66 -14.89 -0.04 5.83
CA SER A 66 -15.70 -1.26 5.78
C SER A 66 -16.59 -1.20 4.52
N PRO A 67 -17.18 -2.31 4.05
CA PRO A 67 -18.12 -2.27 2.92
C PRO A 67 -19.20 -1.22 3.08
N ASP A 68 -19.74 -1.04 4.29
CA ASP A 68 -20.81 -0.08 4.59
C ASP A 68 -20.33 1.37 4.64
N ARG A 69 -19.08 1.62 5.08
CA ARG A 69 -18.49 2.97 5.10
C ARG A 69 -17.98 3.42 3.74
N GLY A 70 -17.72 2.48 2.84
CA GLY A 70 -17.18 2.77 1.52
C GLY A 70 -15.78 3.41 1.54
N LEU A 71 -15.41 4.04 0.43
CA LEU A 71 -14.05 4.54 0.16
C LEU A 71 -13.78 5.96 0.66
N LYS A 72 -14.80 6.67 1.18
CA LYS A 72 -14.72 8.12 1.47
C LYS A 72 -13.47 8.53 2.25
N HIS A 73 -13.16 7.85 3.36
CA HIS A 73 -12.02 8.23 4.19
C HIS A 73 -10.67 7.88 3.54
N LEU A 74 -10.62 6.79 2.78
CA LEU A 74 -9.43 6.44 1.99
C LEU A 74 -9.16 7.50 0.92
N GLU A 75 -10.20 7.93 0.19
CA GLU A 75 -10.09 8.97 -0.84
C GLU A 75 -9.66 10.31 -0.26
N ARG A 76 -10.25 10.76 0.86
CA ARG A 76 -9.89 12.02 1.50
C ARG A 76 -8.40 12.07 1.84
N GLY A 77 -7.85 11.06 2.50
CA GLY A 77 -6.45 10.99 2.87
C GLY A 77 -5.52 10.85 1.66
N LEU A 78 -5.87 9.96 0.74
CA LEU A 78 -5.01 9.70 -0.42
C LEU A 78 -4.98 10.88 -1.40
N TRP A 79 -6.14 11.51 -1.72
CA TRP A 79 -6.18 12.69 -2.60
C TRP A 79 -5.44 13.88 -2.03
N ALA A 80 -5.62 14.16 -0.73
CA ALA A 80 -4.85 15.20 -0.06
C ALA A 80 -3.34 14.94 -0.17
N SER A 81 -2.91 13.69 0.00
CA SER A 81 -1.51 13.26 -0.11
C SER A 81 -0.99 13.32 -1.54
N LEU A 82 -1.76 12.83 -2.52
CA LEU A 82 -1.39 12.89 -3.94
C LEU A 82 -1.28 14.34 -4.43
N GLY A 83 -2.11 15.22 -3.88
CA GLY A 83 -2.01 16.67 -4.13
C GLY A 83 -0.66 17.26 -3.76
N GLN A 84 -0.02 16.78 -2.68
CA GLN A 84 1.34 17.22 -2.28
C GLN A 84 2.41 16.79 -3.30
N LEU A 85 2.14 15.71 -4.03
CA LEU A 85 3.03 15.16 -5.06
C LEU A 85 2.72 15.71 -6.47
N GLY A 86 1.80 16.68 -6.58
CA GLY A 86 1.39 17.28 -7.85
C GLY A 86 0.43 16.43 -8.67
N HIS A 87 -0.11 15.35 -8.11
CA HIS A 87 -1.08 14.49 -8.80
C HIS A 87 -2.52 14.92 -8.53
N ARG A 88 -3.35 14.90 -9.56
CA ARG A 88 -4.79 15.21 -9.53
C ARG A 88 -5.55 14.16 -10.34
N PRO A 89 -5.60 12.90 -9.89
CA PRO A 89 -6.24 11.82 -10.64
C PRO A 89 -7.74 12.08 -10.79
N LYS A 90 -8.28 11.83 -12.00
CA LYS A 90 -9.68 12.00 -12.35
C LYS A 90 -10.33 10.68 -12.73
N THR A 91 -9.53 9.67 -13.05
CA THR A 91 -9.98 8.36 -13.46
C THR A 91 -9.27 7.26 -12.67
N TRP A 92 -9.84 6.08 -12.74
CA TRP A 92 -9.23 4.86 -12.18
C TRP A 92 -7.79 4.68 -12.69
N ARG A 93 -7.56 4.87 -14.00
CA ARG A 93 -6.22 4.74 -14.59
C ARG A 93 -5.25 5.81 -14.11
N ASP A 94 -5.72 7.03 -13.90
CA ASP A 94 -4.88 8.11 -13.36
C ASP A 94 -4.37 7.78 -11.95
N VAL A 95 -5.20 7.14 -11.11
CA VAL A 95 -4.77 6.70 -9.77
C VAL A 95 -3.63 5.71 -9.87
N TRP A 96 -3.75 4.69 -10.74
CA TRP A 96 -2.70 3.72 -10.95
C TRP A 96 -1.42 4.37 -11.51
N ALA A 97 -1.55 5.27 -12.47
CA ALA A 97 -0.42 6.01 -13.03
C ALA A 97 0.32 6.84 -11.97
N ALA A 98 -0.41 7.41 -10.99
CA ALA A 98 0.18 8.21 -9.93
C ALA A 98 0.98 7.39 -8.91
N VAL A 99 0.49 6.20 -8.52
CA VAL A 99 1.04 5.46 -7.37
C VAL A 99 1.66 4.11 -7.73
N ALA A 100 1.31 3.51 -8.87
CA ALA A 100 1.77 2.19 -9.32
C ALA A 100 1.89 2.13 -10.86
N PRO A 101 2.65 3.03 -11.51
CA PRO A 101 2.69 3.13 -12.97
C PRO A 101 3.13 1.83 -13.66
N GLU A 102 4.00 1.03 -13.04
CA GLU A 102 4.48 -0.24 -13.57
C GLU A 102 3.36 -1.28 -13.72
N ALA A 103 2.30 -1.19 -12.89
CA ALA A 103 1.16 -2.11 -12.97
C ALA A 103 0.36 -1.95 -14.27
N LEU A 104 0.33 -0.75 -14.86
CA LEU A 104 -0.39 -0.47 -16.10
C LEU A 104 0.10 -1.32 -17.28
N ALA A 105 1.38 -1.67 -17.31
CA ALA A 105 1.96 -2.51 -18.37
C ALA A 105 1.45 -3.96 -18.33
N ALA A 106 1.11 -4.48 -17.14
CA ALA A 106 0.59 -5.84 -16.96
C ALA A 106 -0.94 -5.94 -17.13
N MET A 107 -1.67 -4.84 -16.95
CA MET A 107 -3.14 -4.82 -16.98
C MET A 107 -3.77 -5.32 -18.29
N PRO A 108 -3.20 -5.08 -19.49
CA PRO A 108 -3.74 -5.61 -20.73
C PRO A 108 -3.84 -7.14 -20.81
N ASN A 109 -3.09 -7.87 -19.99
CA ASN A 109 -3.12 -9.32 -19.92
C ASN A 109 -4.33 -9.86 -19.11
N MET A 110 -5.09 -8.97 -18.48
CA MET A 110 -6.22 -9.32 -17.61
C MET A 110 -7.52 -8.71 -18.13
N PRO A 111 -8.46 -9.52 -18.67
CA PRO A 111 -9.66 -9.04 -19.37
C PRO A 111 -10.50 -8.04 -18.57
N TRP A 112 -10.49 -8.09 -17.24
CA TRP A 112 -11.24 -7.19 -16.38
C TRP A 112 -10.64 -5.78 -16.25
N TYR A 113 -9.41 -5.55 -16.72
CA TYR A 113 -8.76 -4.24 -16.69
C TYR A 113 -8.61 -3.59 -18.08
N VAL A 114 -8.76 -4.36 -19.19
CA VAL A 114 -8.47 -3.91 -20.56
C VAL A 114 -9.23 -2.63 -20.89
N ASP A 115 -10.55 -2.66 -20.81
CA ASP A 115 -11.43 -1.55 -21.16
C ASP A 115 -12.03 -0.87 -19.93
N TYR A 116 -11.43 -1.11 -18.74
CA TYR A 116 -11.95 -0.52 -17.52
C TYR A 116 -11.28 0.82 -17.27
N ASP A 117 -12.08 1.84 -17.21
CA ASP A 117 -11.78 3.14 -16.61
C ASP A 117 -13.06 3.70 -16.00
N ALA A 118 -12.97 4.29 -14.84
CA ALA A 118 -14.09 4.84 -14.11
C ALA A 118 -13.68 6.17 -13.48
N PRO A 119 -14.63 7.11 -13.24
CA PRO A 119 -14.31 8.31 -12.50
C PRO A 119 -13.70 8.00 -11.13
N ALA A 120 -12.67 8.73 -10.74
CA ALA A 120 -12.07 8.71 -9.43
C ALA A 120 -11.74 10.15 -9.00
N PRO A 121 -12.07 10.56 -7.78
CA PRO A 121 -12.62 9.76 -6.68
C PRO A 121 -14.06 9.29 -6.96
N SER A 122 -14.46 8.18 -6.33
CA SER A 122 -15.79 7.58 -6.51
C SER A 122 -16.76 7.85 -5.35
N ALA A 123 -16.23 8.12 -4.17
CA ALA A 123 -16.99 8.33 -2.93
C ALA A 123 -16.90 9.78 -2.39
N CYS A 124 -16.07 10.63 -2.98
CA CYS A 124 -15.92 12.04 -2.65
C CYS A 124 -16.15 12.92 -3.88
N ASN A 125 -16.57 14.16 -3.63
CA ASN A 125 -16.54 15.19 -4.67
C ASN A 125 -15.15 15.86 -4.70
N VAL A 126 -14.60 16.11 -5.88
CA VAL A 126 -13.30 16.79 -6.06
C VAL A 126 -13.30 18.15 -5.33
N ALA A 127 -14.40 18.91 -5.38
CA ALA A 127 -14.53 20.18 -4.68
C ALA A 127 -14.40 20.07 -3.14
N GLU A 128 -14.62 18.89 -2.56
CA GLU A 128 -14.39 18.65 -1.13
C GLU A 128 -12.94 18.27 -0.83
N LEU A 129 -12.19 17.81 -1.83
CA LEU A 129 -10.83 17.29 -1.67
C LEU A 129 -9.76 18.37 -1.84
N ASP A 130 -9.99 19.39 -2.68
CA ASP A 130 -9.05 20.47 -2.90
C ASP A 130 -8.72 21.25 -1.63
N PRO A 131 -9.73 21.67 -0.80
CA PRO A 131 -9.44 22.33 0.48
C PRO A 131 -8.65 21.44 1.46
N LEU A 132 -8.84 20.11 1.41
CA LEU A 132 -8.06 19.20 2.25
C LEU A 132 -6.60 19.13 1.80
N ALA A 133 -6.34 19.12 0.50
CA ALA A 133 -4.99 19.14 -0.03
C ALA A 133 -4.26 20.45 0.33
N GLU A 134 -4.95 21.59 0.26
CA GLU A 134 -4.42 22.90 0.68
C GLU A 134 -4.14 22.96 2.18
N SER A 135 -5.08 22.45 3.01
CA SER A 135 -4.90 22.37 4.45
C SER A 135 -3.71 21.47 4.82
N LEU A 136 -3.57 20.31 4.17
CA LEU A 136 -2.43 19.42 4.38
C LEU A 136 -1.13 20.12 3.98
N GLN A 137 -1.09 20.82 2.85
CA GLN A 137 0.07 21.55 2.38
C GLN A 137 0.53 22.58 3.40
N ALA A 138 -0.41 23.40 3.89
CA ALA A 138 -0.11 24.40 4.91
C ALA A 138 0.40 23.79 6.21
N GLY A 139 -0.22 22.67 6.67
CA GLY A 139 0.20 21.98 7.88
C GLY A 139 1.58 21.33 7.76
N LEU A 140 1.88 20.70 6.62
CA LEU A 140 3.19 20.13 6.34
C LEU A 140 4.27 21.20 6.31
N ALA A 141 4.01 22.33 5.63
CA ALA A 141 4.95 23.45 5.55
C ALA A 141 5.23 24.05 6.93
N ALA A 142 4.19 24.26 7.76
CA ALA A 142 4.33 24.78 9.12
C ALA A 142 5.15 23.86 10.03
N ALA A 143 5.06 22.53 9.83
CA ALA A 143 5.82 21.53 10.57
C ALA A 143 7.23 21.26 10.01
N GLY A 144 7.61 21.87 8.89
CA GLY A 144 8.88 21.58 8.20
C GLY A 144 8.94 20.15 7.65
N VAL A 145 7.79 19.56 7.32
CA VAL A 145 7.64 18.18 6.84
C VAL A 145 7.28 18.20 5.36
N ARG A 146 7.76 17.22 4.61
CA ARG A 146 7.40 17.03 3.19
C ARG A 146 7.07 15.56 2.92
N LEU A 147 5.97 15.31 2.25
CA LEU A 147 5.70 14.01 1.62
C LEU A 147 6.46 13.95 0.30
N LEU A 148 7.35 12.99 0.14
CA LEU A 148 8.21 12.84 -1.04
C LEU A 148 7.68 11.79 -2.02
N ALA A 149 7.04 10.73 -1.51
CA ALA A 149 6.50 9.69 -2.38
C ALA A 149 5.36 8.93 -1.71
N VAL A 150 4.42 8.48 -2.55
CA VAL A 150 3.51 7.35 -2.32
C VAL A 150 3.70 6.40 -3.51
N ARG A 151 4.16 5.20 -3.26
CA ARG A 151 4.44 4.19 -4.30
C ARG A 151 3.86 2.84 -3.89
N SER A 152 3.40 2.10 -4.89
CA SER A 152 2.84 0.76 -4.65
C SER A 152 3.39 -0.26 -5.64
N ARG A 153 3.82 -1.38 -5.13
CA ARG A 153 4.13 -2.60 -5.87
C ARG A 153 2.84 -3.43 -5.97
N VAL A 154 2.48 -3.79 -7.18
CA VAL A 154 1.28 -4.60 -7.47
C VAL A 154 1.72 -5.96 -7.96
N VAL A 155 1.29 -7.02 -7.29
CA VAL A 155 1.60 -8.39 -7.66
C VAL A 155 0.29 -9.07 -8.07
N PHE A 156 0.06 -9.21 -9.38
CA PHE A 156 -1.10 -9.90 -9.94
C PHE A 156 -1.00 -11.42 -9.79
N ALA A 157 -2.08 -12.15 -10.04
CA ALA A 157 -2.19 -13.56 -9.70
C ALA A 157 -1.09 -14.44 -10.34
N GLU A 158 -0.83 -14.28 -11.62
CA GLU A 158 0.19 -15.05 -12.34
C GLU A 158 1.59 -14.79 -11.75
N GLU A 159 1.94 -13.52 -11.59
CA GLU A 159 3.21 -13.13 -10.99
C GLU A 159 3.30 -13.59 -9.54
N PHE A 160 2.21 -13.48 -8.78
CA PHE A 160 2.14 -13.97 -7.39
C PHE A 160 2.48 -15.46 -7.30
N ASN A 161 1.86 -16.28 -8.14
CA ASN A 161 2.10 -17.72 -8.17
C ASN A 161 3.57 -18.04 -8.50
N ARG A 162 4.11 -17.40 -9.53
CA ARG A 162 5.52 -17.53 -9.93
C ARG A 162 6.48 -17.10 -8.81
N LEU A 163 6.24 -15.94 -8.19
CA LEU A 163 7.09 -15.45 -7.11
C LEU A 163 7.01 -16.32 -5.85
N VAL A 164 5.83 -16.85 -5.51
CA VAL A 164 5.70 -17.78 -4.37
C VAL A 164 6.46 -19.07 -4.63
N GLU A 165 6.40 -19.62 -5.84
CA GLU A 165 7.18 -20.79 -6.23
C GLU A 165 8.68 -20.54 -6.12
N GLN A 166 9.17 -19.44 -6.69
CA GLN A 166 10.59 -19.04 -6.64
C GLN A 166 11.11 -18.81 -5.22
N ASN A 167 10.27 -18.27 -4.34
CA ASN A 167 10.64 -17.95 -2.95
C ASN A 167 10.33 -19.09 -1.97
N GLY A 168 9.61 -20.15 -2.37
CA GLY A 168 9.20 -21.25 -1.50
C GLY A 168 8.13 -20.88 -0.46
N SER A 169 7.79 -19.61 -0.28
CA SER A 169 6.69 -19.19 0.59
C SER A 169 6.17 -17.77 0.30
N LYS A 170 4.89 -17.54 0.59
CA LYS A 170 4.25 -16.21 0.49
C LYS A 170 4.90 -15.18 1.40
N GLY A 171 5.28 -15.57 2.62
CA GLY A 171 5.90 -14.65 3.58
C GLY A 171 7.30 -14.20 3.15
N LEU A 172 8.07 -15.08 2.51
CA LEU A 172 9.38 -14.70 1.97
C LEU A 172 9.25 -13.80 0.75
N MET A 173 8.34 -14.13 -0.16
CA MET A 173 7.99 -13.30 -1.30
C MET A 173 7.55 -11.89 -0.86
N LEU A 174 6.58 -11.79 0.07
CA LEU A 174 6.13 -10.51 0.59
C LEU A 174 7.30 -9.69 1.16
N SER A 175 8.16 -10.32 1.97
CA SER A 175 9.30 -9.61 2.57
C SER A 175 10.28 -9.08 1.50
N ARG A 176 10.59 -9.86 0.46
CA ARG A 176 11.47 -9.42 -0.63
C ARG A 176 10.87 -8.29 -1.45
N GLU A 177 9.60 -8.40 -1.83
CA GLU A 177 8.92 -7.34 -2.60
C GLU A 177 8.80 -6.04 -1.78
N THR A 178 8.52 -6.13 -0.47
CA THR A 178 8.48 -4.97 0.42
C THR A 178 9.85 -4.30 0.53
N LEU A 179 10.91 -5.07 0.73
CA LEU A 179 12.27 -4.53 0.83
C LEU A 179 12.77 -3.95 -0.50
N ALA A 180 12.42 -4.57 -1.63
CA ALA A 180 12.74 -4.04 -2.95
C ALA A 180 12.07 -2.68 -3.20
N LEU A 181 10.77 -2.55 -2.84
CA LEU A 181 10.05 -1.29 -2.92
C LEU A 181 10.68 -0.23 -2.01
N ALA A 182 10.98 -0.57 -0.76
CA ALA A 182 11.65 0.34 0.18
C ALA A 182 13.02 0.80 -0.34
N ALA A 183 13.84 -0.14 -0.83
CA ALA A 183 15.16 0.17 -1.39
C ALA A 183 15.08 1.09 -2.60
N SER A 184 14.09 0.92 -3.48
CA SER A 184 13.90 1.78 -4.65
C SER A 184 13.67 3.25 -4.27
N LEU A 185 13.02 3.50 -3.13
CA LEU A 185 12.80 4.85 -2.61
C LEU A 185 14.03 5.38 -1.85
N ILE A 186 14.70 4.52 -1.08
CA ILE A 186 15.86 4.89 -0.26
C ILE A 186 17.09 5.22 -1.11
N ASN A 187 17.33 4.43 -2.18
CA ASN A 187 18.54 4.57 -2.99
C ASN A 187 18.65 5.92 -3.71
N GLY A 188 17.52 6.57 -4.01
CA GLY A 188 17.49 7.89 -4.62
C GLY A 188 17.67 9.07 -3.65
N LEU A 189 17.75 8.81 -2.33
CA LEU A 189 17.86 9.87 -1.33
C LEU A 189 19.29 10.41 -1.22
N PRO A 190 19.44 11.72 -0.98
CA PRO A 190 20.73 12.29 -0.57
C PRO A 190 21.15 11.78 0.82
N SER A 191 22.32 12.22 1.30
CA SER A 191 22.77 11.91 2.66
C SER A 191 21.79 12.36 3.71
N GLY A 192 21.62 11.54 4.77
CA GLY A 192 20.69 11.79 5.86
C GLY A 192 20.32 10.49 6.57
N LYS A 193 19.80 10.61 7.79
CA LYS A 193 19.29 9.46 8.54
C LYS A 193 17.97 8.98 7.93
N ILE A 194 17.81 7.68 7.82
CA ILE A 194 16.61 7.05 7.26
C ILE A 194 16.04 6.08 8.30
N ALA A 195 14.81 6.31 8.74
CA ALA A 195 14.08 5.40 9.60
C ALA A 195 12.92 4.78 8.82
N SER A 196 12.96 3.45 8.65
CA SER A 196 11.95 2.68 7.95
C SER A 196 11.13 1.87 8.94
N VAL A 197 9.81 2.04 8.93
CA VAL A 197 8.87 1.27 9.75
C VAL A 197 8.01 0.42 8.83
N CYS A 198 8.01 -0.89 9.08
CA CYS A 198 7.25 -1.86 8.30
C CYS A 198 6.32 -2.64 9.22
N ASP A 199 5.10 -2.96 8.77
CA ASP A 199 4.33 -3.97 9.47
C ASP A 199 4.99 -5.35 9.37
N LYS A 200 4.78 -6.23 10.36
CA LYS A 200 5.38 -7.55 10.36
C LYS A 200 4.74 -8.46 9.31
N HIS A 201 5.58 -9.13 8.52
CA HIS A 201 5.15 -10.03 7.46
C HIS A 201 4.82 -11.42 8.03
N GLY A 202 3.56 -11.66 8.39
CA GLY A 202 3.06 -12.99 8.71
C GLY A 202 3.79 -13.70 9.87
N GLY A 203 4.18 -13.00 10.93
CA GLY A 203 4.85 -13.58 12.10
C GLY A 203 6.35 -13.79 11.95
N ARG A 204 6.98 -13.31 10.88
CA ARG A 204 8.44 -13.31 10.71
C ARG A 204 9.10 -12.42 11.76
N ASN A 205 10.15 -12.93 12.39
CA ASN A 205 10.94 -12.17 13.36
C ASN A 205 12.35 -11.82 12.88
N ARG A 206 12.88 -12.57 11.90
CA ARG A 206 14.24 -12.42 11.39
C ARG A 206 14.25 -11.90 9.95
N TYR A 207 14.82 -10.71 9.76
CA TYR A 207 14.92 -10.03 8.46
C TYR A 207 16.38 -9.73 8.08
N GLY A 208 17.37 -10.02 8.96
CA GLY A 208 18.77 -9.65 8.76
C GLY A 208 19.33 -10.15 7.42
N GLN A 209 19.11 -11.43 7.08
CA GLN A 209 19.55 -11.98 5.80
C GLN A 209 18.92 -11.25 4.61
N LEU A 210 17.61 -10.97 4.65
CA LEU A 210 16.91 -10.30 3.56
C LEU A 210 17.39 -8.86 3.37
N LEU A 211 17.68 -8.17 4.47
CA LEU A 211 18.27 -6.83 4.43
C LEU A 211 19.68 -6.88 3.84
N SER A 212 20.51 -7.86 4.22
CA SER A 212 21.84 -8.05 3.65
C SER A 212 21.81 -8.40 2.16
N GLU A 213 20.82 -9.17 1.70
CA GLU A 213 20.59 -9.45 0.28
C GLU A 213 20.20 -8.17 -0.49
N GLN A 214 19.34 -7.32 0.10
CA GLN A 214 18.81 -6.11 -0.55
C GLN A 214 19.78 -4.93 -0.50
N PHE A 215 20.59 -4.82 0.56
CA PHE A 215 21.55 -3.73 0.81
C PHE A 215 22.96 -4.30 0.95
N SER A 216 23.42 -5.00 -0.09
CA SER A 216 24.66 -5.80 -0.08
C SER A 216 25.95 -5.00 0.17
N ASP A 217 25.91 -3.68 -0.03
CA ASP A 217 27.07 -2.80 0.17
C ASP A 217 27.40 -2.54 1.64
N TRP A 218 26.47 -2.92 2.56
CA TRP A 218 26.63 -2.61 3.98
C TRP A 218 26.39 -3.81 4.89
N LEU A 219 27.19 -3.84 5.99
CA LEU A 219 26.98 -4.82 7.05
C LEU A 219 25.73 -4.47 7.85
N VAL A 220 24.78 -5.40 7.91
CA VAL A 220 23.54 -5.25 8.67
C VAL A 220 23.79 -5.64 10.13
N GLU A 221 23.63 -4.69 11.04
CA GLU A 221 23.72 -4.87 12.48
C GLU A 221 22.33 -5.23 13.03
N VAL A 222 22.23 -6.30 13.81
CA VAL A 222 21.00 -6.73 14.48
C VAL A 222 20.93 -6.10 15.87
N TYR A 223 19.89 -5.29 16.12
CA TYR A 223 19.66 -4.66 17.43
C TYR A 223 18.59 -5.37 18.24
N ASP A 224 17.55 -5.89 17.58
CA ASP A 224 16.45 -6.61 18.22
C ASP A 224 15.84 -7.62 17.24
N GLU A 225 15.49 -8.81 17.69
CA GLU A 225 14.73 -9.79 16.92
C GLU A 225 13.72 -10.47 17.85
N GLY A 226 12.52 -9.89 17.96
CA GLY A 226 11.46 -10.38 18.84
C GLY A 226 10.10 -10.48 18.16
N SER A 227 9.14 -11.06 18.86
CA SER A 227 7.77 -11.21 18.35
C SER A 227 7.06 -9.87 18.15
N GLN A 228 7.34 -8.87 18.96
CA GLN A 228 6.72 -7.55 18.88
C GLN A 228 7.41 -6.65 17.86
N ARG A 229 8.74 -6.65 17.85
CA ARG A 229 9.52 -5.86 16.91
C ARG A 229 10.83 -6.56 16.55
N SER A 230 11.42 -6.13 15.42
CA SER A 230 12.77 -6.48 15.00
C SER A 230 13.43 -5.24 14.42
N VAL A 231 14.65 -4.92 14.86
CA VAL A 231 15.34 -3.67 14.52
C VAL A 231 16.72 -3.97 13.98
N TYR A 232 17.05 -3.33 12.87
CA TYR A 232 18.32 -3.47 12.15
C TYR A 232 18.87 -2.11 11.79
N ARG A 233 20.20 -1.96 11.80
CA ARG A 233 20.87 -0.73 11.40
C ARG A 233 22.03 -1.04 10.49
N PHE A 234 22.28 -0.17 9.53
CA PHE A 234 23.40 -0.26 8.59
C PHE A 234 23.70 1.08 7.96
N GLY A 235 24.78 1.13 7.17
CA GLY A 235 25.24 2.36 6.52
C GLY A 235 26.10 3.23 7.42
N PRO A 236 26.84 4.20 6.82
CA PRO A 236 27.73 5.10 7.52
C PRO A 236 26.93 6.13 8.35
N PRO A 237 27.57 6.82 9.32
CA PRO A 237 26.89 7.78 10.18
C PRO A 237 26.09 8.88 9.48
N GLU A 238 26.60 9.36 8.34
CA GLU A 238 25.96 10.40 7.52
C GLU A 238 24.79 9.88 6.68
N ARG A 239 24.64 8.56 6.56
CA ARG A 239 23.55 7.87 5.86
C ARG A 239 23.10 6.62 6.64
N ARG A 240 22.87 6.77 7.95
CA ARG A 240 22.42 5.66 8.78
C ARG A 240 21.00 5.28 8.44
N ILE A 241 20.80 4.00 8.11
CA ILE A 241 19.51 3.41 7.79
C ILE A 241 19.11 2.49 8.94
N GLU A 242 17.89 2.70 9.44
CA GLU A 242 17.26 1.81 10.41
C GLU A 242 16.01 1.19 9.81
N PHE A 243 15.86 -0.12 9.93
CA PHE A 243 14.62 -0.84 9.66
C PHE A 243 14.02 -1.37 10.96
N CYS A 244 12.77 -1.01 11.23
CA CYS A 244 11.97 -1.52 12.34
C CYS A 244 10.75 -2.26 11.78
N PHE A 245 10.72 -3.57 11.92
CA PHE A 245 9.54 -4.39 11.65
C PHE A 245 8.78 -4.61 12.96
N ARG A 246 7.54 -4.16 13.03
CA ARG A 246 6.75 -4.26 14.25
C ARG A 246 5.29 -4.57 13.98
N ALA A 247 4.62 -5.20 14.94
CA ALA A 247 3.19 -5.39 14.92
C ALA A 247 2.48 -4.06 15.19
N ARG A 248 1.35 -3.83 14.52
CA ARG A 248 0.55 -2.59 14.62
C ARG A 248 1.37 -1.34 14.26
N ALA A 249 2.12 -1.44 13.18
CA ALA A 249 2.98 -0.37 12.71
C ALA A 249 2.21 0.89 12.25
N GLU A 250 0.90 0.78 12.04
CA GLU A 250 0.01 1.86 11.59
C GLU A 250 -0.17 3.00 12.62
N SER A 251 0.34 2.83 13.85
CA SER A 251 0.53 3.95 14.79
C SER A 251 1.60 4.97 14.30
N CYS A 252 2.38 4.60 13.28
CA CYS A 252 3.29 5.47 12.57
C CYS A 252 2.60 6.04 11.33
N LEU A 253 2.56 7.36 11.18
CA LEU A 253 1.85 8.03 10.07
C LEU A 253 2.28 7.55 8.67
N PRO A 254 3.58 7.38 8.36
CA PRO A 254 3.99 6.81 7.08
C PRO A 254 3.37 5.44 6.79
N VAL A 255 3.27 4.56 7.78
CA VAL A 255 2.66 3.23 7.62
C VAL A 255 1.14 3.33 7.46
N ALA A 256 0.48 4.21 8.22
CA ALA A 256 -0.96 4.43 8.11
C ALA A 256 -1.35 4.89 6.69
N LEU A 257 -0.62 5.82 6.09
CA LEU A 257 -0.88 6.25 4.71
C LEU A 257 -0.57 5.12 3.70
N ALA A 258 0.47 4.31 3.92
CA ALA A 258 0.76 3.13 3.10
C ALA A 258 -0.38 2.10 3.17
N SER A 259 -0.93 1.85 4.36
CA SER A 259 -2.11 1.00 4.58
C SER A 259 -3.32 1.48 3.77
N MET A 260 -3.60 2.79 3.83
CA MET A 260 -4.67 3.41 3.06
C MET A 260 -4.49 3.25 1.55
N ALA A 261 -3.28 3.50 1.04
CA ALA A 261 -2.95 3.38 -0.37
C ALA A 261 -3.11 1.92 -0.86
N SER A 262 -2.53 0.95 -0.14
CA SER A 262 -2.67 -0.48 -0.46
C SER A 262 -4.13 -0.92 -0.47
N LYS A 263 -4.90 -0.52 0.53
CA LYS A 263 -6.32 -0.85 0.63
C LYS A 263 -7.13 -0.23 -0.50
N TYR A 264 -6.92 1.06 -0.77
CA TYR A 264 -7.66 1.76 -1.81
C TYR A 264 -7.43 1.15 -3.20
N LEU A 265 -6.16 0.94 -3.59
CA LEU A 265 -5.82 0.30 -4.86
C LEU A 265 -6.42 -1.11 -4.97
N ARG A 266 -6.43 -1.86 -3.87
CA ARG A 266 -7.05 -3.18 -3.88
C ARG A 266 -8.55 -3.10 -4.13
N GLU A 267 -9.26 -2.18 -3.50
CA GLU A 267 -10.70 -2.00 -3.73
C GLU A 267 -10.97 -1.58 -5.18
N LEU A 268 -10.17 -0.68 -5.75
CA LEU A 268 -10.27 -0.30 -7.15
C LEU A 268 -10.05 -1.50 -8.10
N ALA A 269 -9.06 -2.35 -7.80
CA ALA A 269 -8.82 -3.56 -8.56
C ALA A 269 -10.00 -4.53 -8.50
N MET A 270 -10.57 -4.73 -7.31
CA MET A 270 -11.71 -5.61 -7.09
C MET A 270 -13.02 -5.07 -7.68
N GLN A 271 -13.20 -3.74 -7.73
CA GLN A 271 -14.34 -3.13 -8.43
C GLN A 271 -14.34 -3.47 -9.92
N ALA A 272 -13.19 -3.30 -10.60
CA ALA A 272 -13.04 -3.66 -11.99
C ALA A 272 -13.26 -5.17 -12.22
N PHE A 273 -12.66 -6.00 -11.37
CA PHE A 273 -12.81 -7.45 -11.40
C PHE A 273 -14.27 -7.88 -11.26
N ASN A 274 -14.96 -7.42 -10.23
CA ASN A 274 -16.36 -7.75 -9.97
C ASN A 274 -17.26 -7.24 -11.10
N ARG A 275 -17.07 -6.01 -11.59
CA ARG A 275 -17.86 -5.47 -12.71
C ARG A 275 -17.77 -6.33 -13.95
N PHE A 276 -16.56 -6.81 -14.29
CA PHE A 276 -16.36 -7.69 -15.46
C PHE A 276 -17.19 -8.97 -15.36
N TRP A 277 -17.14 -9.65 -14.20
CA TRP A 277 -17.82 -10.92 -14.01
C TRP A 277 -19.33 -10.77 -13.82
N LEU A 278 -19.79 -9.77 -13.06
CA LEU A 278 -21.21 -9.48 -12.88
C LEU A 278 -21.94 -9.16 -14.20
N ALA A 279 -21.25 -8.54 -15.14
CA ALA A 279 -21.82 -8.26 -16.47
C ALA A 279 -21.96 -9.52 -17.34
N ARG A 280 -21.36 -10.66 -16.95
CA ARG A 280 -21.27 -11.89 -17.78
C ARG A 280 -21.93 -13.11 -17.17
N VAL A 281 -22.16 -13.09 -15.86
CA VAL A 281 -22.75 -14.19 -15.12
C VAL A 281 -24.00 -13.70 -14.39
N PRO A 282 -25.21 -14.13 -14.83
CA PRO A 282 -26.46 -13.74 -14.18
C PRO A 282 -26.49 -14.13 -12.70
N HIS A 283 -27.04 -13.25 -11.86
CA HIS A 283 -27.23 -13.48 -10.42
C HIS A 283 -25.95 -13.67 -9.60
N LEU A 284 -24.78 -13.49 -10.19
CA LEU A 284 -23.50 -13.56 -9.49
C LEU A 284 -23.46 -12.54 -8.35
N GLN A 285 -23.00 -12.98 -7.17
CA GLN A 285 -22.70 -12.06 -6.07
C GLN A 285 -21.23 -11.65 -6.12
N PRO A 286 -20.90 -10.37 -5.87
CA PRO A 286 -19.52 -9.91 -5.89
C PRO A 286 -18.67 -10.65 -4.84
N THR A 287 -17.37 -10.58 -5.00
CA THR A 287 -16.40 -11.19 -4.07
C THR A 287 -15.35 -10.20 -3.61
N ALA A 288 -14.93 -10.30 -2.35
CA ALA A 288 -13.73 -9.68 -1.84
C ALA A 288 -12.46 -10.55 -2.04
N GLY A 289 -12.64 -11.77 -2.57
CA GLY A 289 -11.56 -12.70 -2.92
C GLY A 289 -11.02 -13.55 -1.78
N TYR A 290 -11.55 -13.47 -0.57
CA TYR A 290 -11.10 -14.30 0.55
C TYR A 290 -11.48 -15.77 0.37
N PRO A 291 -10.72 -16.72 0.95
CA PRO A 291 -10.75 -18.13 0.55
C PRO A 291 -12.13 -18.80 0.53
N GLN A 292 -12.98 -18.50 1.51
CA GLN A 292 -14.31 -19.11 1.62
C GLN A 292 -15.24 -18.59 0.50
N ASP A 293 -15.31 -17.27 0.35
CA ASP A 293 -16.13 -16.60 -0.67
C ASP A 293 -15.54 -16.82 -2.08
N ALA A 294 -14.22 -16.84 -2.19
CA ALA A 294 -13.54 -17.08 -3.47
C ALA A 294 -13.85 -18.46 -4.07
N ARG A 295 -14.04 -19.51 -3.25
CA ARG A 295 -14.42 -20.85 -3.75
C ARG A 295 -15.83 -20.83 -4.36
N ARG A 296 -16.80 -20.18 -3.68
CA ARG A 296 -18.14 -19.98 -4.22
C ARG A 296 -18.06 -19.24 -5.56
N PHE A 297 -17.43 -18.08 -5.57
CA PHE A 297 -17.31 -17.25 -6.76
C PHE A 297 -16.65 -17.99 -7.93
N ARG A 298 -15.58 -18.76 -7.67
CA ARG A 298 -14.90 -19.57 -8.68
C ARG A 298 -15.83 -20.62 -9.30
N ALA A 299 -16.67 -21.26 -8.48
CA ALA A 299 -17.65 -22.23 -8.97
C ALA A 299 -18.71 -21.53 -9.85
N ASP A 300 -19.21 -20.38 -9.42
CA ASP A 300 -20.24 -19.62 -10.11
C ASP A 300 -19.77 -19.11 -11.50
N ILE A 301 -18.49 -18.78 -11.64
CA ILE A 301 -17.93 -18.24 -12.91
C ILE A 301 -17.35 -19.32 -13.84
N ALA A 302 -17.23 -20.57 -13.41
CA ALA A 302 -16.44 -21.62 -14.08
C ALA A 302 -16.80 -21.84 -15.56
N GLU A 303 -18.08 -21.92 -15.88
CA GLU A 303 -18.55 -22.05 -17.28
C GLU A 303 -18.18 -20.85 -18.14
N THR A 304 -18.39 -19.66 -17.60
CA THR A 304 -18.08 -18.40 -18.31
C THR A 304 -16.58 -18.23 -18.47
N GLN A 305 -15.78 -18.57 -17.47
CA GLN A 305 -14.32 -18.59 -17.53
C GLN A 305 -13.83 -19.48 -18.69
N LYS A 306 -14.34 -20.73 -18.76
CA LYS A 306 -14.00 -21.66 -19.83
C LYS A 306 -14.39 -21.13 -21.21
N ARG A 307 -15.61 -20.59 -21.35
CA ARG A 307 -16.10 -20.00 -22.61
C ARG A 307 -15.23 -18.81 -23.07
N LEU A 308 -14.77 -17.98 -22.15
CA LEU A 308 -13.90 -16.83 -22.42
C LEU A 308 -12.43 -17.22 -22.56
N ARG A 309 -12.05 -18.47 -22.31
CA ARG A 309 -10.69 -18.99 -22.35
C ARG A 309 -9.76 -18.22 -21.41
N ILE A 310 -10.25 -17.84 -20.24
CA ILE A 310 -9.46 -17.15 -19.21
C ILE A 310 -8.67 -18.20 -18.43
N ASP A 311 -7.34 -18.05 -18.45
CA ASP A 311 -6.44 -18.97 -17.73
C ASP A 311 -6.58 -18.85 -16.20
N ASP A 312 -6.50 -19.98 -15.50
CA ASP A 312 -6.53 -20.01 -14.04
C ASP A 312 -5.35 -19.25 -13.42
N GLY A 313 -4.20 -19.24 -14.08
CA GLY A 313 -3.00 -18.59 -13.59
C GLY A 313 -3.15 -17.08 -13.43
N ILE A 314 -3.86 -16.40 -14.36
CA ILE A 314 -4.12 -14.96 -14.25
C ILE A 314 -5.26 -14.62 -13.27
N LEU A 315 -6.09 -15.61 -12.95
CA LEU A 315 -7.31 -15.44 -12.15
C LEU A 315 -7.09 -15.78 -10.67
N TRP A 316 -6.44 -16.91 -10.39
CA TRP A 316 -6.39 -17.53 -9.08
C TRP A 316 -4.99 -17.55 -8.48
N ARG A 317 -4.84 -16.99 -7.28
CA ARG A 317 -3.61 -17.08 -6.50
C ARG A 317 -3.59 -18.39 -5.71
N MET A 318 -2.61 -19.21 -5.99
CA MET A 318 -2.33 -20.44 -5.24
C MET A 318 -1.84 -20.09 -3.81
N LYS A 319 -2.08 -21.00 -2.89
CA LYS A 319 -1.64 -20.82 -1.49
C LYS A 319 -0.26 -21.40 -1.27
#